data_7dd37ba5337933810b75159b0eabdb30
#
_entry.id   7dd37ba5337933810b75159b0eabdb30
#
_cell.length_a   1.000
_cell.length_b   1.000
_cell.length_c   1.000
_cell.angle_alpha   90.00
_cell.angle_beta   90.00
_cell.angle_gamma   90.00
#
_symmetry.space_group_name_H-M   'P 1'
#
loop_
_entity.id
_entity.type
_entity.pdbx_description
1 polymer ?
#
loop_
_entity_poly.entity_id
_entity_poly.type
_entity_poly.pdbx_seq_one_letter_code
_entity_poly.pdbx_strand_id
1 'polypeptide(L)'
;LDLGSGAGLDCFLAARQVGETGRVIGVDMTPDMVDKAREHARAAAYSNVEFRLGEIEKLPVADASVDVIMSNCVINLSPDKRNVFREAFRVLRPGGRLAISDVIATAPLPENVRNDLALYSSCVGGALTTGELQTMLRESGFHDIRIQPKDESRQLIREWAPGSKLEDYIASAMIEAVKPTSYSK
;
A
#
# COMPACT_ATOMS: atom_id res chain seq x y z
N LEU A 1 0.54 -2.39 -10.47
CA LEU A 1 1.19 -1.21 -9.88
C LEU A 1 1.52 -1.51 -8.42
N ASP A 2 2.74 -1.19 -8.00
CA ASP A 2 3.23 -1.30 -6.63
C ASP A 2 3.47 0.11 -6.06
N LEU A 3 2.82 0.42 -4.94
CA LEU A 3 2.97 1.71 -4.25
C LEU A 3 4.04 1.59 -3.16
N GLY A 4 5.08 2.43 -3.23
CA GLY A 4 6.24 2.35 -2.34
C GLY A 4 7.09 1.13 -2.64
N SER A 5 7.48 0.97 -3.90
CA SER A 5 8.13 -0.25 -4.41
C SER A 5 9.54 -0.49 -3.85
N GLY A 6 10.13 0.49 -3.18
CA GLY A 6 11.50 0.38 -2.67
C GLY A 6 12.48 -0.10 -3.72
N ALA A 7 13.33 -1.06 -3.38
CA ALA A 7 14.30 -1.67 -4.29
C ALA A 7 13.70 -2.71 -5.24
N GLY A 8 12.36 -2.86 -5.30
CA GLY A 8 11.64 -3.60 -6.32
C GLY A 8 11.27 -5.05 -6.01
N LEU A 9 11.44 -5.53 -4.78
CA LEU A 9 11.20 -6.95 -4.45
C LEU A 9 9.79 -7.43 -4.85
N ASP A 10 8.75 -6.73 -4.42
CA ASP A 10 7.36 -7.10 -4.68
C ASP A 10 7.03 -6.97 -6.18
N CYS A 11 7.62 -5.98 -6.87
CA CYS A 11 7.52 -5.84 -8.32
C CYS A 11 8.09 -7.06 -9.06
N PHE A 12 9.25 -7.60 -8.63
CA PHE A 12 9.85 -8.77 -9.27
C PHE A 12 9.04 -10.05 -9.01
N LEU A 13 8.47 -10.19 -7.82
CA LEU A 13 7.55 -11.30 -7.53
C LEU A 13 6.29 -11.20 -8.40
N ALA A 14 5.71 -10.01 -8.50
CA ALA A 14 4.55 -9.75 -9.34
C ALA A 14 4.87 -9.99 -10.83
N ALA A 15 6.04 -9.59 -11.32
CA ALA A 15 6.44 -9.77 -12.71
C ALA A 15 6.45 -11.24 -13.14
N ARG A 16 6.86 -12.13 -12.24
CA ARG A 16 6.80 -13.58 -12.47
C ARG A 16 5.37 -14.10 -12.55
N GLN A 17 4.47 -13.53 -11.75
CA GLN A 17 3.06 -13.95 -11.70
C GLN A 17 2.27 -13.47 -12.92
N VAL A 18 2.52 -12.25 -13.41
CA VAL A 18 1.82 -11.71 -14.58
C VAL A 18 2.34 -12.28 -15.91
N GLY A 19 3.53 -12.90 -15.89
CA GLY A 19 4.16 -13.51 -17.06
C GLY A 19 4.67 -12.49 -18.08
N GLU A 20 5.08 -13.00 -19.26
CA GLU A 20 5.75 -12.21 -20.29
C GLU A 20 4.87 -11.13 -20.93
N THR A 21 3.57 -11.36 -20.98
CA THR A 21 2.58 -10.41 -21.55
C THR A 21 2.08 -9.38 -20.56
N GLY A 22 2.28 -9.61 -19.26
CA GLY A 22 1.93 -8.69 -18.20
C GLY A 22 3.01 -7.64 -17.98
N ARG A 23 2.66 -6.53 -17.33
CA ARG A 23 3.58 -5.44 -16.98
C ARG A 23 3.42 -5.07 -15.52
N VAL A 24 4.53 -4.71 -14.89
CA VAL A 24 4.56 -4.21 -13.52
C VAL A 24 5.19 -2.82 -13.49
N ILE A 25 4.55 -1.91 -12.77
CA ILE A 25 5.06 -0.57 -12.51
C ILE A 25 5.28 -0.45 -11.01
N GLY A 26 6.49 -0.11 -10.59
CA GLY A 26 6.80 0.28 -9.22
C GLY A 26 6.92 1.80 -9.13
N VAL A 27 6.31 2.39 -8.11
CA VAL A 27 6.44 3.83 -7.80
C VAL A 27 7.03 3.98 -6.41
N ASP A 28 8.08 4.78 -6.30
CA ASP A 28 8.69 5.15 -5.02
C ASP A 28 9.13 6.61 -5.04
N MET A 29 9.05 7.29 -3.90
CA MET A 29 9.43 8.70 -3.78
C MET A 29 10.93 8.90 -3.55
N THR A 30 11.67 7.85 -3.23
CA THR A 30 13.09 7.90 -2.90
C THR A 30 13.95 7.61 -4.13
N PRO A 31 14.71 8.60 -4.65
CA PRO A 31 15.54 8.40 -5.87
C PRO A 31 16.47 7.20 -5.76
N ASP A 32 17.17 7.04 -4.63
CA ASP A 32 18.12 5.94 -4.41
C ASP A 32 17.44 4.56 -4.48
N MET A 33 16.18 4.45 -4.03
CA MET A 33 15.41 3.21 -4.11
C MET A 33 15.02 2.90 -5.55
N VAL A 34 14.55 3.90 -6.28
CA VAL A 34 14.22 3.76 -7.71
C VAL A 34 15.44 3.35 -8.53
N ASP A 35 16.60 3.94 -8.27
CA ASP A 35 17.83 3.62 -8.99
C ASP A 35 18.30 2.19 -8.68
N LYS A 36 18.27 1.77 -7.42
CA LYS A 36 18.54 0.37 -7.02
C LYS A 36 17.58 -0.60 -7.69
N ALA A 37 16.28 -0.29 -7.71
CA ALA A 37 15.28 -1.13 -8.35
C ALA A 37 15.54 -1.30 -9.85
N ARG A 38 15.93 -0.22 -10.53
CA ARG A 38 16.33 -0.25 -11.96
C ARG A 38 17.61 -1.05 -12.21
N GLU A 39 18.58 -0.96 -11.30
CA GLU A 39 19.80 -1.78 -11.36
C GLU A 39 19.47 -3.27 -11.21
N HIS A 40 18.66 -3.64 -10.21
CA HIS A 40 18.22 -5.01 -10.01
C HIS A 40 17.44 -5.55 -11.21
N ALA A 41 16.53 -4.74 -11.78
CA ALA A 41 15.78 -5.13 -12.98
C ALA A 41 16.70 -5.44 -14.15
N ARG A 42 17.71 -4.59 -14.40
CA ARG A 42 18.71 -4.80 -15.45
C ARG A 42 19.57 -6.04 -15.20
N ALA A 43 20.07 -6.21 -13.98
CA ALA A 43 20.92 -7.34 -13.61
C ALA A 43 20.21 -8.69 -13.73
N ALA A 44 18.90 -8.73 -13.42
CA ALA A 44 18.09 -9.92 -13.51
C ALA A 44 17.30 -10.05 -14.84
N ALA A 45 17.59 -9.18 -15.83
CA ALA A 45 17.00 -9.16 -17.16
C ALA A 45 15.45 -9.10 -17.18
N TYR A 46 14.84 -8.41 -16.22
CA TYR A 46 13.40 -8.16 -16.26
C TYR A 46 13.05 -7.14 -17.35
N SER A 47 12.30 -7.56 -18.36
CA SER A 47 11.85 -6.70 -19.47
C SER A 47 10.44 -6.14 -19.26
N ASN A 48 9.69 -6.69 -18.30
CA ASN A 48 8.29 -6.36 -18.04
C ASN A 48 8.07 -5.57 -16.74
N VAL A 49 9.13 -4.99 -16.17
CA VAL A 49 9.07 -4.15 -14.96
C VAL A 49 9.60 -2.76 -15.25
N GLU A 50 8.90 -1.74 -14.79
CA GLU A 50 9.28 -0.33 -14.90
C GLU A 50 9.23 0.32 -13.53
N PHE A 51 10.23 1.18 -13.20
CA PHE A 51 10.25 1.93 -11.95
C PHE A 51 10.21 3.43 -12.21
N ARG A 52 9.29 4.11 -11.53
CA ARG A 52 9.04 5.54 -11.65
C ARG A 52 9.26 6.25 -10.32
N LEU A 53 9.97 7.37 -10.36
CA LEU A 53 10.06 8.28 -9.23
C LEU A 53 8.74 9.06 -9.10
N GLY A 54 8.15 9.06 -7.91
CA GLY A 54 6.91 9.78 -7.65
C GLY A 54 6.34 9.50 -6.26
N GLU A 55 5.43 10.36 -5.86
CA GLU A 55 4.68 10.24 -4.61
C GLU A 55 3.41 9.43 -4.82
N ILE A 56 2.99 8.68 -3.80
CA ILE A 56 1.76 7.87 -3.88
C ILE A 56 0.49 8.73 -3.85
N GLU A 57 0.59 9.95 -3.37
CA GLU A 57 -0.47 10.97 -3.41
C GLU A 57 -0.66 11.60 -4.79
N LYS A 58 0.31 11.43 -5.70
CA LYS A 58 0.27 11.95 -7.08
C LYS A 58 1.00 11.00 -8.01
N LEU A 59 0.34 9.92 -8.37
CA LEU A 59 0.94 8.83 -9.13
C LEU A 59 1.32 9.23 -10.56
N PRO A 60 2.58 9.00 -10.98
CA PRO A 60 3.03 9.21 -12.36
C PRO A 60 2.53 8.08 -13.27
N VAL A 61 1.24 7.81 -13.23
CA VAL A 61 0.55 6.71 -13.93
C VAL A 61 -0.73 7.25 -14.55
N ALA A 62 -1.01 6.85 -15.78
CA ALA A 62 -2.18 7.29 -16.52
C ALA A 62 -3.49 6.78 -15.89
N ASP A 63 -4.58 7.51 -16.12
CA ASP A 63 -5.93 7.12 -15.69
C ASP A 63 -6.32 5.77 -16.28
N ALA A 64 -7.05 4.98 -15.50
CA ALA A 64 -7.64 3.71 -15.93
C ALA A 64 -6.66 2.81 -16.72
N SER A 65 -5.40 2.69 -16.25
CA SER A 65 -4.32 1.98 -16.97
C SER A 65 -3.82 0.74 -16.26
N VAL A 66 -4.18 0.51 -14.98
CA VAL A 66 -3.74 -0.66 -14.21
C VAL A 66 -4.91 -1.52 -13.74
N ASP A 67 -4.67 -2.82 -13.65
CA ASP A 67 -5.69 -3.81 -13.27
C ASP A 67 -5.64 -4.12 -11.76
N VAL A 68 -4.45 -4.08 -11.18
CA VAL A 68 -4.21 -4.36 -9.75
C VAL A 68 -3.24 -3.36 -9.18
N ILE A 69 -3.56 -2.83 -8.01
CA ILE A 69 -2.62 -2.09 -7.17
C ILE A 69 -2.28 -2.94 -5.96
N MET A 70 -1.00 -3.09 -5.69
CA MET A 70 -0.47 -3.66 -4.47
C MET A 70 0.32 -2.62 -3.69
N SER A 71 0.44 -2.81 -2.39
CA SER A 71 1.25 -2.00 -1.50
C SER A 71 1.58 -2.78 -0.23
N ASN A 72 2.77 -2.56 0.31
CA ASN A 72 3.21 -3.22 1.53
C ASN A 72 3.81 -2.19 2.51
N CYS A 73 3.11 -1.94 3.63
CA CYS A 73 3.53 -1.05 4.73
C CYS A 73 3.97 0.36 4.30
N VAL A 74 3.25 1.01 3.38
CA VAL A 74 3.63 2.33 2.87
C VAL A 74 2.54 3.39 3.05
N ILE A 75 1.26 3.00 2.99
CA ILE A 75 0.15 3.97 2.98
C ILE A 75 0.09 4.73 4.32
N ASN A 76 0.44 4.07 5.42
CA ASN A 76 0.47 4.71 6.72
C ASN A 76 1.50 5.85 6.84
N LEU A 77 2.53 5.87 5.99
CA LEU A 77 3.53 6.94 5.95
C LEU A 77 3.01 8.20 5.24
N SER A 78 1.97 8.08 4.42
CA SER A 78 1.40 9.22 3.71
C SER A 78 0.72 10.21 4.66
N PRO A 79 0.98 11.52 4.50
CA PRO A 79 0.26 12.56 5.24
C PRO A 79 -1.17 12.76 4.69
N ASP A 80 -1.45 12.38 3.44
CA ASP A 80 -2.76 12.52 2.79
C ASP A 80 -3.26 11.19 2.20
N LYS A 81 -3.64 10.28 3.08
CA LYS A 81 -4.16 8.96 2.71
C LYS A 81 -5.44 9.01 1.86
N ARG A 82 -6.27 10.08 2.04
CA ARG A 82 -7.45 10.28 1.19
C ARG A 82 -7.06 10.47 -0.26
N ASN A 83 -6.01 11.26 -0.51
CA ASN A 83 -5.53 11.48 -1.86
C ASN A 83 -4.87 10.22 -2.44
N VAL A 84 -4.15 9.43 -1.62
CA VAL A 84 -3.63 8.12 -2.04
C VAL A 84 -4.75 7.23 -2.59
N PHE A 85 -5.88 7.10 -1.88
CA PHE A 85 -6.99 6.27 -2.35
C PHE A 85 -7.70 6.87 -3.57
N ARG A 86 -7.78 8.21 -3.71
CA ARG A 86 -8.29 8.86 -4.93
C ARG A 86 -7.39 8.59 -6.13
N GLU A 87 -6.09 8.70 -5.98
CA GLU A 87 -5.11 8.39 -7.03
C GLU A 87 -5.14 6.91 -7.41
N ALA A 88 -5.19 6.02 -6.41
CA ALA A 88 -5.37 4.59 -6.65
C ALA A 88 -6.65 4.32 -7.46
N PHE A 89 -7.76 4.97 -7.10
CA PHE A 89 -9.01 4.86 -7.84
C PHE A 89 -8.89 5.42 -9.27
N ARG A 90 -8.21 6.56 -9.45
CA ARG A 90 -8.00 7.18 -10.77
C ARG A 90 -7.28 6.25 -11.73
N VAL A 91 -6.16 5.66 -11.29
CA VAL A 91 -5.29 4.86 -12.15
C VAL A 91 -5.81 3.44 -12.41
N LEU A 92 -6.65 2.90 -11.53
CA LEU A 92 -7.29 1.59 -11.74
C LEU A 92 -8.28 1.64 -12.89
N ARG A 93 -8.30 0.60 -13.70
CA ARG A 93 -9.36 0.33 -14.67
C ARG A 93 -10.68 0.00 -13.95
N PRO A 94 -11.83 0.24 -14.59
CA PRO A 94 -13.09 -0.33 -14.13
C PRO A 94 -12.95 -1.85 -13.92
N GLY A 95 -13.38 -2.36 -12.77
CA GLY A 95 -13.18 -3.76 -12.37
C GLY A 95 -11.81 -4.07 -11.76
N GLY A 96 -10.88 -3.12 -11.77
CA GLY A 96 -9.58 -3.26 -11.12
C GLY A 96 -9.68 -3.26 -9.60
N ARG A 97 -8.65 -3.76 -8.92
CA ARG A 97 -8.68 -3.98 -7.47
C ARG A 97 -7.45 -3.50 -6.73
N LEU A 98 -7.63 -3.21 -5.45
CA LEU A 98 -6.56 -3.04 -4.46
C LEU A 98 -6.25 -4.37 -3.78
N ALA A 99 -4.97 -4.59 -3.49
CA ALA A 99 -4.45 -5.69 -2.67
C ALA A 99 -3.30 -5.14 -1.79
N ILE A 100 -3.64 -4.66 -0.61
CA ILE A 100 -2.73 -3.94 0.29
C ILE A 100 -2.46 -4.79 1.53
N SER A 101 -1.21 -4.86 1.96
CA SER A 101 -0.79 -5.36 3.26
C SER A 101 -0.25 -4.19 4.07
N ASP A 102 -0.92 -3.81 5.17
CA ASP A 102 -0.48 -2.70 6.00
C ASP A 102 -0.89 -2.90 7.46
N VAL A 103 -0.37 -2.04 8.34
CA VAL A 103 -0.75 -2.01 9.76
C VAL A 103 -2.03 -1.21 9.92
N ILE A 104 -2.97 -1.74 10.69
CA ILE A 104 -4.21 -1.05 11.08
C ILE A 104 -4.28 -0.86 12.59
N ALA A 105 -4.99 0.16 13.03
CA ALA A 105 -5.35 0.34 14.42
C ALA A 105 -6.58 -0.53 14.76
N THR A 106 -6.45 -1.39 15.76
CA THR A 106 -7.55 -2.23 16.29
C THR A 106 -8.32 -1.53 17.42
N ALA A 107 -7.71 -0.47 17.98
CA ALA A 107 -8.30 0.44 18.95
C ALA A 107 -7.73 1.85 18.70
N PRO A 108 -8.36 2.91 19.25
CA PRO A 108 -7.81 4.26 19.14
C PRO A 108 -6.39 4.33 19.70
N LEU A 109 -5.44 4.79 18.86
CA LEU A 109 -4.05 4.92 19.30
C LEU A 109 -3.92 6.00 20.36
N PRO A 110 -3.18 5.77 21.47
CA PRO A 110 -2.84 6.78 22.44
C PRO A 110 -2.09 7.96 21.77
N GLU A 111 -2.27 9.18 22.29
CA GLU A 111 -1.64 10.39 21.73
C GLU A 111 -0.10 10.31 21.69
N ASN A 112 0.51 9.75 22.73
CA ASN A 112 1.96 9.54 22.77
C ASN A 112 2.46 8.60 21.67
N VAL A 113 1.66 7.64 21.22
CA VAL A 113 1.99 6.74 20.10
C VAL A 113 1.82 7.46 18.77
N ARG A 114 0.76 8.26 18.60
CA ARG A 114 0.52 9.03 17.37
C ARG A 114 1.60 10.08 17.11
N ASN A 115 2.10 10.70 18.16
CA ASN A 115 3.05 11.81 18.07
C ASN A 115 4.51 11.35 18.12
N ASP A 116 4.77 10.06 18.23
CA ASP A 116 6.12 9.50 18.22
C ASP A 116 6.61 9.33 16.79
N LEU A 117 7.62 10.13 16.40
CA LEU A 117 8.21 10.09 15.05
C LEU A 117 8.84 8.74 14.70
N ALA A 118 9.40 8.04 15.70
CA ALA A 118 9.97 6.71 15.47
C ALA A 118 8.86 5.68 15.15
N LEU A 119 7.72 5.76 15.86
CA LEU A 119 6.55 4.93 15.61
C LEU A 119 5.84 5.33 14.31
N TYR A 120 5.86 6.61 13.93
CA TYR A 120 5.34 7.06 12.65
C TYR A 120 6.16 6.47 11.48
N SER A 121 7.48 6.53 11.55
CA SER A 121 8.37 5.96 10.52
C SER A 121 8.29 4.42 10.42
N SER A 122 7.78 3.74 11.43
CA SER A 122 7.49 2.31 11.43
C SER A 122 6.04 1.94 11.06
N CYS A 123 5.32 2.83 10.38
CA CYS A 123 3.91 2.66 9.94
C CYS A 123 2.87 2.57 11.08
N VAL A 124 3.28 2.72 12.34
CA VAL A 124 2.39 2.59 13.50
C VAL A 124 1.63 3.88 13.80
N GLY A 125 2.34 5.01 13.87
CA GLY A 125 1.74 6.30 14.22
C GLY A 125 0.67 6.79 13.23
N GLY A 126 0.79 6.38 11.97
CA GLY A 126 -0.17 6.68 10.91
C GLY A 126 -1.28 5.64 10.71
N ALA A 127 -1.31 4.57 11.52
CA ALA A 127 -2.28 3.49 11.35
C ALA A 127 -3.72 3.99 11.56
N LEU A 128 -4.59 3.65 10.63
CA LEU A 128 -6.02 3.96 10.65
C LEU A 128 -6.81 2.79 11.20
N THR A 129 -7.93 3.09 11.85
CA THR A 129 -8.90 2.06 12.23
C THR A 129 -9.59 1.48 10.99
N THR A 130 -10.16 0.28 11.14
CA THR A 130 -10.95 -0.36 10.08
C THR A 130 -12.08 0.56 9.59
N GLY A 131 -12.74 1.28 10.51
CA GLY A 131 -13.84 2.20 10.16
C GLY A 131 -13.37 3.41 9.34
N GLU A 132 -12.24 4.01 9.71
CA GLU A 132 -11.63 5.12 8.96
C GLU A 132 -11.22 4.67 7.55
N LEU A 133 -10.56 3.53 7.43
CA LEU A 133 -10.17 2.95 6.14
C LEU A 133 -11.39 2.67 5.25
N GLN A 134 -12.43 2.03 5.80
CA GLN A 134 -13.66 1.77 5.05
C GLN A 134 -14.31 3.06 4.55
N THR A 135 -14.32 4.09 5.38
CA THR A 135 -14.89 5.39 5.01
C THR A 135 -14.09 6.02 3.87
N MET A 136 -12.77 6.09 3.98
CA MET A 136 -11.91 6.68 2.95
C MET A 136 -12.00 5.92 1.61
N LEU A 137 -12.03 4.60 1.65
CA LEU A 137 -12.18 3.77 0.45
C LEU A 137 -13.55 3.99 -0.22
N ARG A 138 -14.65 4.02 0.55
CA ARG A 138 -16.00 4.31 0.01
C ARG A 138 -16.09 5.72 -0.59
N GLU A 139 -15.57 6.72 0.10
CA GLU A 139 -15.53 8.11 -0.39
C GLU A 139 -14.71 8.25 -1.68
N SER A 140 -13.72 7.39 -1.89
CA SER A 140 -12.95 7.32 -3.13
C SER A 140 -13.66 6.58 -4.26
N GLY A 141 -14.79 5.91 -3.97
CA GLY A 141 -15.62 5.20 -4.95
C GLY A 141 -15.43 3.69 -4.99
N PHE A 142 -14.62 3.11 -4.11
CA PHE A 142 -14.43 1.66 -4.04
C PHE A 142 -15.64 0.95 -3.43
N HIS A 143 -15.88 -0.29 -3.86
CA HIS A 143 -16.83 -1.23 -3.29
C HIS A 143 -16.15 -2.57 -2.96
N ASP A 144 -16.92 -3.54 -2.46
CA ASP A 144 -16.44 -4.87 -2.03
C ASP A 144 -15.21 -4.80 -1.12
N ILE A 145 -15.26 -3.82 -0.20
CA ILE A 145 -14.15 -3.53 0.73
C ILE A 145 -14.08 -4.63 1.78
N ARG A 146 -12.93 -5.29 1.84
CA ARG A 146 -12.59 -6.30 2.85
C ARG A 146 -11.33 -5.88 3.58
N ILE A 147 -11.40 -5.82 4.90
CA ILE A 147 -10.26 -5.54 5.76
C ILE A 147 -10.16 -6.70 6.74
N GLN A 148 -9.10 -7.50 6.61
CA GLN A 148 -8.89 -8.72 7.37
C GLN A 148 -7.65 -8.58 8.24
N PRO A 149 -7.81 -8.30 9.55
CA PRO A 149 -6.71 -8.33 10.50
C PRO A 149 -6.09 -9.72 10.57
N LYS A 150 -4.77 -9.78 10.72
CA LYS A 150 -4.00 -11.01 10.94
C LYS A 150 -3.61 -11.09 12.41
N ASP A 151 -4.33 -11.88 13.19
CA ASP A 151 -4.08 -12.00 14.63
C ASP A 151 -2.69 -12.54 14.95
N GLU A 152 -2.12 -13.39 14.08
CA GLU A 152 -0.76 -13.92 14.23
C GLU A 152 0.29 -12.79 14.21
N SER A 153 0.00 -11.66 13.61
CA SER A 153 0.90 -10.50 13.57
C SER A 153 1.15 -9.88 14.94
N ARG A 154 0.25 -10.06 15.91
CA ARG A 154 0.38 -9.52 17.27
C ARG A 154 1.61 -10.06 17.99
N GLN A 155 1.97 -11.33 17.77
CA GLN A 155 3.17 -11.91 18.32
C GLN A 155 4.43 -11.21 17.77
N LEU A 156 4.50 -11.02 16.46
CA LEU A 156 5.60 -10.31 15.81
C LEU A 156 5.71 -8.86 16.30
N ILE A 157 4.57 -8.16 16.43
CA ILE A 157 4.52 -6.78 16.93
C ILE A 157 5.09 -6.69 18.36
N ARG A 158 4.77 -7.65 19.22
CA ARG A 158 5.32 -7.73 20.58
C ARG A 158 6.84 -7.88 20.59
N GLU A 159 7.39 -8.61 19.62
CA GLU A 159 8.83 -8.80 19.45
C GLU A 159 9.53 -7.54 18.93
N TRP A 160 8.86 -6.73 18.08
CA TRP A 160 9.43 -5.48 17.55
C TRP A 160 9.61 -4.40 18.61
N ALA A 161 8.69 -4.31 19.55
CA ALA A 161 8.65 -3.24 20.56
C ALA A 161 8.33 -3.83 21.95
N PRO A 162 9.27 -4.57 22.54
CA PRO A 162 9.04 -5.25 23.83
C PRO A 162 8.65 -4.23 24.91
N GLY A 163 7.54 -4.50 25.60
CA GLY A 163 7.05 -3.66 26.70
C GLY A 163 6.23 -2.44 26.27
N SER A 164 6.08 -2.16 24.97
CA SER A 164 5.28 -1.03 24.48
C SER A 164 3.78 -1.27 24.52
N LYS A 165 3.34 -2.54 24.57
CA LYS A 165 1.94 -3.00 24.45
C LYS A 165 1.29 -2.58 23.11
N LEU A 166 2.06 -2.34 22.07
CA LEU A 166 1.54 -1.97 20.75
C LEU A 166 0.65 -3.07 20.17
N GLU A 167 0.91 -4.33 20.48
CA GLU A 167 0.10 -5.49 20.08
C GLU A 167 -1.38 -5.40 20.54
N ASP A 168 -1.69 -4.57 21.53
CA ASP A 168 -3.06 -4.33 21.99
C ASP A 168 -3.81 -3.33 21.10
N TYR A 169 -3.08 -2.49 20.35
CA TYR A 169 -3.63 -1.37 19.58
C TYR A 169 -3.54 -1.54 18.07
N ILE A 170 -2.63 -2.38 17.58
CA ILE A 170 -2.39 -2.55 16.15
C ILE A 170 -2.33 -4.02 15.73
N ALA A 171 -2.61 -4.26 14.46
CA ALA A 171 -2.41 -5.54 13.80
C ALA A 171 -2.02 -5.32 12.33
N SER A 172 -1.31 -6.25 11.72
CA SER A 172 -1.20 -6.30 10.27
C SER A 172 -2.55 -6.71 9.68
N ALA A 173 -2.91 -6.17 8.52
CA ALA A 173 -4.15 -6.53 7.83
C ALA A 173 -3.95 -6.65 6.32
N MET A 174 -4.77 -7.51 5.70
CA MET A 174 -5.03 -7.45 4.27
C MET A 174 -6.21 -6.52 4.00
N ILE A 175 -6.03 -5.59 3.07
CA ILE A 175 -7.04 -4.60 2.67
C ILE A 175 -7.28 -4.80 1.18
N GLU A 176 -8.48 -5.19 0.83
CA GLU A 176 -8.92 -5.39 -0.55
C GLU A 176 -10.11 -4.49 -0.85
N ALA A 177 -10.18 -3.96 -2.05
CA ALA A 177 -11.31 -3.20 -2.55
C ALA A 177 -11.34 -3.23 -4.08
N VAL A 178 -12.50 -3.05 -4.68
CA VAL A 178 -12.70 -3.13 -6.13
C VAL A 178 -13.23 -1.79 -6.66
N LYS A 179 -12.71 -1.35 -7.81
CA LYS A 179 -13.29 -0.23 -8.57
C LYS A 179 -14.48 -0.74 -9.38
N PRO A 180 -15.67 -0.11 -9.30
CA PRO A 180 -16.85 -0.54 -10.08
C PRO A 180 -16.57 -0.67 -11.59
N THR A 181 -17.18 -1.66 -12.24
CA THR A 181 -17.11 -1.83 -13.70
C THR A 181 -17.95 -0.81 -14.45
N SER A 182 -19.00 -0.28 -13.81
CA SER A 182 -19.85 0.80 -14.33
C SER A 182 -20.25 1.72 -13.18
N TYR A 183 -20.25 3.02 -13.45
CA TYR A 183 -20.90 3.97 -12.55
C TYR A 183 -22.42 3.86 -12.78
N SER A 184 -23.16 3.31 -11.83
CA SER A 184 -24.59 3.60 -11.77
C SER A 184 -24.71 5.10 -11.50
N LYS A 185 -25.22 5.83 -12.51
CA LYS A 185 -25.55 7.25 -12.39
C LYS A 185 -26.70 7.42 -11.40
#